data_4f27a4301765ac781643a7edabda85a5
#
_entry.id   4f27a4301765ac781643a7edabda85a5
#
_cell.length_a   1.000
_cell.length_b   1.000
_cell.length_c   1.000
_cell.angle_alpha   90.00
_cell.angle_beta   90.00
_cell.angle_gamma   90.00
#
_symmetry.space_group_name_H-M   'P 1'
#
loop_
_entity.id
_entity.type
_entity.pdbx_description
1 polymer ?
#
loop_
_entity_poly.entity_id
_entity_poly.type
_entity_poly.pdbx_seq_one_letter_code
_entity_poly.pdbx_strand_id
1 'polypeptide(L)'
;LPAEGKLRVHFHRFMQRVHAELKQLAGEKNPLQRVADRLAAEAKVVCFDEFFVTDIADAMILGGLMEALFARGVTLVATSNIEPARLYENGLQRQRFLPAIALIEQHTLVLNVDAGVDYRLRTLEKAELYHYPLDAEADVSLRESFERLAPHAATEGESLQINGRAIRTRSLADDVVWFDFAELCGGPRSQNDYIELAREFHAVVLSAVPALGAGNDDAARRFINLVDEFYDRNVKLVMAADRQL
;
A
#
# COMPACT_ATOMS: atom_id res chain seq x y z
N LEU A 1 -9.76 12.40 17.59
CA LEU A 1 -9.58 11.26 18.48
C LEU A 1 -8.15 11.26 19.03
N PRO A 2 -7.88 10.93 20.32
CA PRO A 2 -6.52 10.82 20.86
C PRO A 2 -5.69 9.82 20.05
N ALA A 3 -4.36 9.96 20.00
CA ALA A 3 -3.48 9.07 19.23
C ALA A 3 -3.44 7.64 19.79
N GLU A 4 -3.62 7.48 21.10
CA GLU A 4 -3.61 6.20 21.78
C GLU A 4 -4.85 5.35 21.45
N GLY A 5 -4.63 4.06 21.25
CA GLY A 5 -5.71 3.09 20.98
C GLY A 5 -6.24 3.08 19.54
N LYS A 6 -5.47 3.57 18.56
CA LYS A 6 -5.78 3.50 17.14
C LYS A 6 -4.70 2.73 16.39
N LEU A 7 -5.13 1.87 15.48
CA LEU A 7 -4.27 1.20 14.52
C LEU A 7 -4.72 1.62 13.11
N ARG A 8 -3.89 2.41 12.40
CA ARG A 8 -4.08 2.69 10.98
C ARG A 8 -3.07 1.89 10.17
N VAL A 9 -3.54 1.14 9.19
CA VAL A 9 -2.71 0.23 8.41
C VAL A 9 -3.39 -0.09 7.08
N HIS A 10 -2.61 -0.28 6.03
CA HIS A 10 -3.13 -0.86 4.79
C HIS A 10 -3.67 -2.26 5.03
N PHE A 11 -4.82 -2.58 4.44
CA PHE A 11 -5.51 -3.83 4.71
C PHE A 11 -4.65 -5.07 4.45
N HIS A 12 -3.88 -5.09 3.35
CA HIS A 12 -3.02 -6.24 3.04
C HIS A 12 -1.91 -6.46 4.09
N ARG A 13 -1.30 -5.39 4.62
CA ARG A 13 -0.30 -5.49 5.72
C ARG A 13 -0.93 -6.00 7.01
N PHE A 14 -2.15 -5.56 7.29
CA PHE A 14 -2.91 -6.09 8.42
C PHE A 14 -3.14 -7.59 8.27
N MET A 15 -3.55 -8.08 7.10
CA MET A 15 -3.74 -9.51 6.85
C MET A 15 -2.42 -10.29 6.90
N GLN A 16 -1.32 -9.76 6.39
CA GLN A 16 0.01 -10.37 6.55
C GLN A 16 0.37 -10.56 8.04
N ARG A 17 0.12 -9.54 8.87
CA ARG A 17 0.31 -9.63 10.32
C ARG A 17 -0.59 -10.71 10.93
N VAL A 18 -1.86 -10.75 10.60
CA VAL A 18 -2.82 -11.75 11.06
C VAL A 18 -2.36 -13.18 10.71
N HIS A 19 -1.93 -13.40 9.48
CA HIS A 19 -1.38 -14.70 9.05
C HIS A 19 -0.11 -15.07 9.82
N ALA A 20 0.80 -14.13 10.05
CA ALA A 20 2.01 -14.38 10.83
C ALA A 20 1.69 -14.76 12.28
N GLU A 21 0.74 -14.06 12.92
CA GLU A 21 0.30 -14.36 14.27
C GLU A 21 -0.42 -15.72 14.36
N LEU A 22 -1.28 -16.04 13.38
CA LEU A 22 -1.94 -17.36 13.33
C LEU A 22 -0.93 -18.49 13.15
N LYS A 23 0.12 -18.28 12.35
CA LYS A 23 1.20 -19.26 12.19
C LYS A 23 1.96 -19.49 13.50
N GLN A 24 2.20 -18.44 14.30
CA GLN A 24 2.83 -18.56 15.62
C GLN A 24 1.94 -19.31 16.63
N LEU A 25 0.62 -19.20 16.47
CA LEU A 25 -0.37 -19.85 17.33
C LEU A 25 -0.82 -21.22 16.79
N ALA A 26 -0.10 -21.79 15.83
CA ALA A 26 -0.41 -23.09 15.25
C ALA A 26 -0.39 -24.18 16.34
N GLY A 27 -1.48 -24.95 16.41
CA GLY A 27 -1.66 -25.98 17.45
C GLY A 27 -2.31 -25.48 18.76
N GLU A 28 -2.51 -24.18 18.91
CA GLU A 28 -3.24 -23.64 20.06
C GLU A 28 -4.77 -23.69 19.86
N LYS A 29 -5.50 -23.69 20.95
CA LYS A 29 -6.97 -23.66 20.92
C LYS A 29 -7.46 -22.25 20.55
N ASN A 30 -8.35 -22.18 19.54
CA ASN A 30 -8.98 -20.93 19.08
C ASN A 30 -7.96 -19.81 18.69
N PRO A 31 -7.00 -20.06 17.78
CA PRO A 31 -5.93 -19.12 17.49
C PRO A 31 -6.45 -17.77 16.98
N LEU A 32 -7.52 -17.76 16.18
CA LEU A 32 -8.11 -16.51 15.65
C LEU A 32 -8.67 -15.62 16.77
N GLN A 33 -9.28 -16.20 17.80
CA GLN A 33 -9.77 -15.44 18.95
C GLN A 33 -8.62 -14.79 19.73
N ARG A 34 -7.47 -15.47 19.84
CA ARG A 34 -6.27 -14.93 20.48
C ARG A 34 -5.66 -13.78 19.70
N VAL A 35 -5.65 -13.88 18.36
CA VAL A 35 -5.24 -12.75 17.51
C VAL A 35 -6.18 -11.56 17.74
N ALA A 36 -7.48 -11.78 17.75
CA ALA A 36 -8.45 -10.72 18.03
C ALA A 36 -8.30 -10.12 19.45
N ASP A 37 -7.96 -10.93 20.46
CA ASP A 37 -7.67 -10.43 21.82
C ASP A 37 -6.47 -9.46 21.83
N ARG A 38 -5.38 -9.81 21.12
CA ARG A 38 -4.19 -8.98 21.01
C ARG A 38 -4.49 -7.67 20.30
N LEU A 39 -5.16 -7.74 19.15
CA LEU A 39 -5.55 -6.56 18.37
C LEU A 39 -6.48 -5.63 19.17
N ALA A 40 -7.48 -6.16 19.87
CA ALA A 40 -8.41 -5.37 20.68
C ALA A 40 -7.75 -4.76 21.93
N ALA A 41 -6.67 -5.37 22.45
CA ALA A 41 -5.86 -4.79 23.52
C ALA A 41 -4.98 -3.64 23.00
N GLU A 42 -4.49 -3.73 21.77
CA GLU A 42 -3.65 -2.71 21.12
C GLU A 42 -4.47 -1.49 20.66
N ALA A 43 -5.64 -1.73 20.03
CA ALA A 43 -6.43 -0.67 19.45
C ALA A 43 -7.94 -0.84 19.67
N LYS A 44 -8.61 0.27 19.99
CA LYS A 44 -10.07 0.38 20.02
C LYS A 44 -10.67 0.81 18.69
N VAL A 45 -9.86 1.42 17.83
CA VAL A 45 -10.23 1.82 16.48
C VAL A 45 -9.20 1.25 15.51
N VAL A 46 -9.65 0.46 14.56
CA VAL A 46 -8.82 -0.04 13.46
C VAL A 46 -9.23 0.68 12.20
N CYS A 47 -8.26 1.34 11.56
CA CYS A 47 -8.46 2.06 10.32
C CYS A 47 -7.75 1.29 9.19
N PHE A 48 -8.51 0.81 8.22
CA PHE A 48 -7.95 0.21 7.02
C PHE A 48 -7.88 1.24 5.90
N ASP A 49 -6.68 1.39 5.35
CA ASP A 49 -6.51 2.02 4.06
C ASP A 49 -6.61 0.94 2.98
N GLU A 50 -7.28 1.26 1.88
CA GLU A 50 -7.49 0.37 0.74
C GLU A 50 -8.06 -1.01 1.12
N PHE A 51 -9.22 -1.00 1.77
CA PHE A 51 -9.90 -2.23 2.14
C PHE A 51 -10.39 -2.98 0.90
N PHE A 52 -9.66 -4.03 0.56
CA PHE A 52 -9.86 -4.77 -0.68
C PHE A 52 -9.45 -6.24 -0.51
N VAL A 53 -10.33 -7.18 -0.82
CA VAL A 53 -10.12 -8.62 -0.61
C VAL A 53 -10.03 -9.34 -1.94
N THR A 54 -8.87 -9.94 -2.23
CA THR A 54 -8.64 -10.75 -3.44
C THR A 54 -8.20 -12.16 -3.13
N ASP A 55 -7.51 -12.37 -2.01
CA ASP A 55 -6.96 -13.66 -1.62
C ASP A 55 -7.99 -14.51 -0.89
N ILE A 56 -8.03 -15.80 -1.22
CA ILE A 56 -8.98 -16.75 -0.61
C ILE A 56 -8.66 -16.99 0.88
N ALA A 57 -7.39 -17.01 1.28
CA ALA A 57 -7.01 -17.22 2.67
C ALA A 57 -7.46 -16.04 3.53
N ASP A 58 -7.32 -14.81 3.03
CA ASP A 58 -7.83 -13.60 3.67
C ASP A 58 -9.34 -13.65 3.80
N ALA A 59 -10.06 -13.97 2.71
CA ALA A 59 -11.51 -14.06 2.70
C ALA A 59 -12.04 -15.07 3.73
N MET A 60 -11.38 -16.23 3.88
CA MET A 60 -11.83 -17.28 4.81
C MET A 60 -11.59 -16.92 6.28
N ILE A 61 -10.58 -16.11 6.58
CA ILE A 61 -10.24 -15.69 7.94
C ILE A 61 -11.03 -14.45 8.36
N LEU A 62 -11.27 -13.54 7.43
CA LEU A 62 -11.79 -12.19 7.71
C LEU A 62 -13.14 -12.20 8.42
N GLY A 63 -14.05 -13.09 8.03
CA GLY A 63 -15.37 -13.20 8.66
C GLY A 63 -15.28 -13.46 10.16
N GLY A 64 -14.57 -14.51 10.57
CA GLY A 64 -14.37 -14.84 11.97
C GLY A 64 -13.55 -13.80 12.74
N LEU A 65 -12.60 -13.13 12.05
CA LEU A 65 -11.81 -12.06 12.66
C LEU A 65 -12.68 -10.82 12.93
N MET A 66 -13.50 -10.38 11.96
CA MET A 66 -14.42 -9.25 12.13
C MET A 66 -15.42 -9.50 13.25
N GLU A 67 -16.04 -10.68 13.27
CA GLU A 67 -16.94 -11.07 14.37
C GLU A 67 -16.25 -10.96 15.73
N ALA A 68 -15.02 -11.49 15.84
CA ALA A 68 -14.26 -11.46 17.08
C ALA A 68 -13.87 -10.03 17.50
N LEU A 69 -13.51 -9.16 16.57
CA LEU A 69 -13.14 -7.76 16.83
C LEU A 69 -14.38 -6.94 17.25
N PHE A 70 -15.49 -7.06 16.53
CA PHE A 70 -16.73 -6.36 16.89
C PHE A 70 -17.28 -6.80 18.24
N ALA A 71 -17.23 -8.10 18.54
CA ALA A 71 -17.61 -8.61 19.87
C ALA A 71 -16.75 -8.03 21.02
N ARG A 72 -15.54 -7.54 20.73
CA ARG A 72 -14.63 -6.87 21.67
C ARG A 72 -14.77 -5.36 21.69
N GLY A 73 -15.74 -4.82 20.96
CA GLY A 73 -16.01 -3.39 20.86
C GLY A 73 -14.97 -2.60 20.05
N VAL A 74 -14.27 -3.26 19.14
CA VAL A 74 -13.37 -2.58 18.19
C VAL A 74 -14.21 -1.89 17.13
N THR A 75 -13.94 -0.62 16.88
CA THR A 75 -14.57 0.17 15.82
C THR A 75 -13.75 0.03 14.54
N LEU A 76 -14.42 -0.25 13.41
CA LEU A 76 -13.81 -0.28 12.08
C LEU A 76 -14.04 1.05 11.37
N VAL A 77 -13.00 1.61 10.81
CA VAL A 77 -13.02 2.67 9.81
C VAL A 77 -12.27 2.13 8.59
N ALA A 78 -12.84 2.23 7.40
CA ALA A 78 -12.16 1.72 6.22
C ALA A 78 -12.39 2.64 5.02
N THR A 79 -11.35 2.87 4.23
CA THR A 79 -11.49 3.42 2.88
C THR A 79 -11.45 2.28 1.87
N SER A 80 -12.28 2.34 0.84
CA SER A 80 -12.35 1.34 -0.21
C SER A 80 -12.84 1.95 -1.51
N ASN A 81 -12.34 1.46 -2.63
CA ASN A 81 -12.87 1.77 -3.96
C ASN A 81 -14.03 0.85 -4.37
N ILE A 82 -14.42 -0.06 -3.47
CA ILE A 82 -15.47 -1.05 -3.69
C ILE A 82 -16.43 -0.99 -2.51
N GLU A 83 -17.72 -0.92 -2.77
CA GLU A 83 -18.73 -1.02 -1.73
C GLU A 83 -18.71 -2.41 -1.05
N PRO A 84 -19.11 -2.54 0.22
CA PRO A 84 -19.04 -3.81 0.95
C PRO A 84 -19.73 -4.96 0.24
N ALA A 85 -20.89 -4.74 -0.37
CA ALA A 85 -21.65 -5.75 -1.10
C ALA A 85 -20.88 -6.39 -2.27
N ARG A 86 -19.91 -5.66 -2.83
CA ARG A 86 -19.09 -6.12 -3.97
C ARG A 86 -17.70 -6.62 -3.59
N LEU A 87 -17.34 -6.57 -2.31
CA LEU A 87 -16.08 -7.16 -1.85
C LEU A 87 -15.99 -8.62 -2.25
N TYR A 88 -14.82 -9.02 -2.78
CA TYR A 88 -14.54 -10.38 -3.22
C TYR A 88 -15.54 -10.92 -4.24
N GLU A 89 -16.09 -10.07 -5.13
CA GLU A 89 -17.22 -10.38 -6.04
C GLU A 89 -16.95 -11.60 -6.95
N ASN A 90 -15.74 -11.72 -7.49
CA ASN A 90 -15.32 -12.82 -8.37
C ASN A 90 -14.46 -13.87 -7.64
N GLY A 91 -14.45 -13.84 -6.31
CA GLY A 91 -13.59 -14.69 -5.51
C GLY A 91 -14.06 -16.15 -5.43
N LEU A 92 -13.11 -17.07 -5.35
CA LEU A 92 -13.38 -18.50 -5.18
C LEU A 92 -14.09 -18.72 -3.84
N GLN A 93 -15.18 -19.52 -3.83
CA GLN A 93 -16.00 -19.79 -2.64
C GLN A 93 -16.61 -18.52 -1.99
N ARG A 94 -16.93 -17.51 -2.76
CA ARG A 94 -17.50 -16.26 -2.30
C ARG A 94 -18.65 -16.42 -1.30
N GLN A 95 -19.47 -17.45 -1.44
CA GLN A 95 -20.58 -17.72 -0.51
C GLN A 95 -20.13 -17.84 0.96
N ARG A 96 -18.91 -18.30 1.20
CA ARG A 96 -18.33 -18.39 2.54
C ARG A 96 -17.86 -17.03 3.07
N PHE A 97 -17.70 -16.04 2.20
CA PHE A 97 -17.34 -14.68 2.56
C PHE A 97 -18.56 -13.77 2.78
N LEU A 98 -19.75 -14.13 2.29
CA LEU A 98 -20.97 -13.34 2.49
C LEU A 98 -21.29 -13.01 3.96
N PRO A 99 -21.06 -13.91 4.94
CA PRO A 99 -21.25 -13.55 6.35
C PRO A 99 -20.33 -12.41 6.81
N ALA A 100 -19.10 -12.31 6.28
CA ALA A 100 -18.19 -11.20 6.58
C ALA A 100 -18.75 -9.88 6.02
N ILE A 101 -19.27 -9.88 4.80
CA ILE A 101 -19.93 -8.72 4.19
C ILE A 101 -21.11 -8.27 5.07
N ALA A 102 -21.99 -9.20 5.47
CA ALA A 102 -23.13 -8.89 6.31
C ALA A 102 -22.73 -8.27 7.66
N LEU A 103 -21.64 -8.76 8.28
CA LEU A 103 -21.11 -8.17 9.51
C LEU A 103 -20.57 -6.75 9.29
N ILE A 104 -19.86 -6.51 8.20
CA ILE A 104 -19.35 -5.18 7.87
C ILE A 104 -20.55 -4.21 7.68
N GLU A 105 -21.54 -4.58 6.88
CA GLU A 105 -22.73 -3.74 6.65
C GLU A 105 -23.54 -3.50 7.93
N GLN A 106 -23.60 -4.47 8.83
CA GLN A 106 -24.29 -4.34 10.11
C GLN A 106 -23.57 -3.39 11.07
N HIS A 107 -22.24 -3.38 11.07
CA HIS A 107 -21.41 -2.65 12.04
C HIS A 107 -20.82 -1.35 11.51
N THR A 108 -21.04 -1.01 10.24
CA THR A 108 -20.51 0.22 9.64
C THR A 108 -21.60 1.01 8.91
N LEU A 109 -21.37 2.32 8.82
CA LEU A 109 -22.14 3.21 7.93
C LEU A 109 -21.33 3.42 6.66
N VAL A 110 -21.88 3.01 5.53
CA VAL A 110 -21.25 3.21 4.21
C VAL A 110 -21.55 4.63 3.74
N LEU A 111 -20.49 5.40 3.48
CA LEU A 111 -20.56 6.75 2.96
C LEU A 111 -19.86 6.79 1.60
N ASN A 112 -20.56 7.18 0.56
CA ASN A 112 -19.95 7.49 -0.72
C ASN A 112 -19.35 8.89 -0.67
N VAL A 113 -18.01 8.98 -0.81
CA VAL A 113 -17.25 10.24 -0.82
C VAL A 113 -16.81 10.65 -2.23
N ASP A 114 -17.31 9.97 -3.27
CA ASP A 114 -17.00 10.30 -4.65
C ASP A 114 -17.64 11.64 -5.04
N ALA A 115 -16.79 12.64 -5.27
CA ALA A 115 -17.19 13.96 -5.77
C ALA A 115 -17.17 14.05 -7.30
N GLY A 116 -16.90 12.94 -8.01
CA GLY A 116 -16.79 12.92 -9.48
C GLY A 116 -15.57 13.64 -10.04
N VAL A 117 -14.64 14.06 -9.17
CA VAL A 117 -13.42 14.77 -9.55
C VAL A 117 -12.22 14.12 -8.88
N ASP A 118 -11.35 13.50 -9.68
CA ASP A 118 -10.06 13.02 -9.17
C ASP A 118 -9.07 14.19 -9.04
N TYR A 119 -8.98 14.71 -7.82
CA TYR A 119 -8.06 15.81 -7.50
C TYR A 119 -6.59 15.42 -7.68
N ARG A 120 -6.24 14.14 -7.59
CA ARG A 120 -4.87 13.63 -7.77
C ARG A 120 -4.47 13.71 -9.23
N LEU A 121 -5.36 13.33 -10.15
CA LEU A 121 -5.13 13.49 -11.61
C LEU A 121 -4.92 14.96 -11.98
N ARG A 122 -5.69 15.89 -11.44
CA ARG A 122 -5.52 17.33 -11.74
C ARG A 122 -4.16 17.90 -11.31
N THR A 123 -3.59 17.36 -10.23
CA THR A 123 -2.26 17.78 -9.76
C THR A 123 -1.17 17.25 -10.69
N LEU A 124 -1.35 16.02 -11.21
CA LEU A 124 -0.40 15.35 -12.10
C LEU A 124 -0.49 15.80 -13.56
N GLU A 125 -1.68 16.16 -14.05
CA GLU A 125 -1.84 16.73 -15.40
C GLU A 125 -1.08 18.05 -15.59
N LYS A 126 -0.72 18.74 -14.49
CA LYS A 126 0.06 19.98 -14.47
C LYS A 126 1.52 19.78 -14.05
N ALA A 127 1.90 18.56 -13.66
CA ALA A 127 3.25 18.27 -13.21
C ALA A 127 4.07 17.68 -14.35
N GLU A 128 5.28 18.17 -14.52
CA GLU A 128 6.28 17.52 -15.35
C GLU A 128 6.68 16.23 -14.64
N LEU A 129 6.40 15.08 -15.27
CA LEU A 129 6.62 13.76 -14.65
C LEU A 129 8.03 13.23 -14.90
N TYR A 130 8.77 13.87 -15.82
CA TYR A 130 10.09 13.46 -16.23
C TYR A 130 11.03 14.66 -16.28
N HIS A 131 12.12 14.60 -15.52
CA HIS A 131 13.13 15.65 -15.44
C HIS A 131 14.46 15.14 -15.97
N TYR A 132 15.17 15.97 -16.74
CA TYR A 132 16.53 15.75 -17.17
C TYR A 132 17.21 17.10 -17.45
N PRO A 133 18.53 17.18 -17.40
CA PRO A 133 19.50 16.20 -16.90
C PRO A 133 19.41 16.02 -15.36
N LEU A 134 20.22 15.12 -14.81
CA LEU A 134 20.38 14.95 -13.37
C LEU A 134 21.18 16.13 -12.79
N ASP A 135 20.50 17.20 -12.42
CA ASP A 135 21.06 18.40 -11.82
C ASP A 135 20.31 18.83 -10.54
N ALA A 136 20.71 19.94 -9.95
CA ALA A 136 20.07 20.45 -8.75
C ALA A 136 18.61 20.90 -9.00
N GLU A 137 18.27 21.35 -10.20
CA GLU A 137 16.91 21.78 -10.56
C GLU A 137 15.98 20.57 -10.64
N ALA A 138 16.46 19.44 -11.18
CA ALA A 138 15.71 18.19 -11.20
C ALA A 138 15.40 17.69 -9.79
N ASP A 139 16.34 17.76 -8.84
CA ASP A 139 16.11 17.32 -7.44
C ASP A 139 15.12 18.26 -6.72
N VAL A 140 15.14 19.55 -6.98
CA VAL A 140 14.15 20.51 -6.48
C VAL A 140 12.77 20.21 -7.06
N SER A 141 12.65 19.97 -8.37
CA SER A 141 11.39 19.64 -9.03
C SER A 141 10.79 18.32 -8.53
N LEU A 142 11.62 17.31 -8.26
CA LEU A 142 11.17 16.05 -7.65
C LEU A 142 10.63 16.29 -6.22
N ARG A 143 11.31 17.13 -5.42
CA ARG A 143 10.87 17.49 -4.07
C ARG A 143 9.53 18.21 -4.08
N GLU A 144 9.38 19.21 -4.94
CA GLU A 144 8.11 19.92 -5.10
C GLU A 144 6.98 18.99 -5.57
N SER A 145 7.29 18.02 -6.43
CA SER A 145 6.34 17.01 -6.89
C SER A 145 5.93 16.07 -5.75
N PHE A 146 6.89 15.62 -4.94
CA PHE A 146 6.64 14.81 -3.76
C PHE A 146 5.76 15.56 -2.75
N GLU A 147 6.08 16.78 -2.39
CA GLU A 147 5.32 17.60 -1.45
C GLU A 147 3.89 17.89 -1.92
N ARG A 148 3.69 18.06 -3.23
CA ARG A 148 2.34 18.23 -3.81
C ARG A 148 1.51 16.96 -3.77
N LEU A 149 2.15 15.79 -3.94
CA LEU A 149 1.48 14.49 -3.89
C LEU A 149 1.25 14.02 -2.46
N ALA A 150 2.09 14.45 -1.51
CA ALA A 150 2.09 14.08 -0.11
C ALA A 150 1.82 15.31 0.78
N PRO A 151 0.55 15.75 0.93
CA PRO A 151 0.22 16.96 1.68
C PRO A 151 0.38 16.83 3.20
N HIS A 152 0.70 15.64 3.69
CA HIS A 152 0.92 15.35 5.10
C HIS A 152 2.40 15.22 5.45
N ALA A 153 2.72 15.17 6.74
CA ALA A 153 4.10 15.08 7.21
C ALA A 153 4.79 13.82 6.65
N ALA A 154 5.91 14.03 5.97
CA ALA A 154 6.76 12.97 5.47
C ALA A 154 7.87 12.64 6.48
N THR A 155 8.32 11.38 6.49
CA THR A 155 9.51 10.94 7.19
C THR A 155 10.66 10.76 6.21
N GLU A 156 11.90 11.10 6.64
CA GLU A 156 13.07 11.00 5.78
C GLU A 156 13.96 9.80 6.18
N GLY A 157 14.50 9.13 5.19
CA GLY A 157 15.54 8.10 5.37
C GLY A 157 15.07 6.80 6.03
N GLU A 158 13.77 6.56 6.11
CA GLU A 158 13.21 5.31 6.62
C GLU A 158 13.47 4.13 5.68
N SER A 159 13.41 2.93 6.24
CA SER A 159 13.51 1.69 5.48
C SER A 159 12.17 0.95 5.49
N LEU A 160 11.63 0.73 4.30
CA LEU A 160 10.45 -0.11 4.09
C LEU A 160 10.85 -1.59 4.06
N GLN A 161 9.99 -2.45 4.60
CA GLN A 161 10.14 -3.90 4.49
C GLN A 161 9.23 -4.41 3.38
N ILE A 162 9.80 -4.74 2.23
CA ILE A 162 9.09 -5.29 1.08
C ILE A 162 9.52 -6.74 0.87
N ASN A 163 8.59 -7.67 0.96
CA ASN A 163 8.86 -9.12 0.85
C ASN A 163 10.03 -9.58 1.74
N GLY A 164 10.11 -9.06 2.98
CA GLY A 164 11.16 -9.39 3.95
C GLY A 164 12.54 -8.77 3.66
N ARG A 165 12.63 -7.82 2.72
CA ARG A 165 13.84 -7.10 2.36
C ARG A 165 13.71 -5.60 2.62
N ALA A 166 14.70 -5.01 3.26
CA ALA A 166 14.73 -3.57 3.47
C ALA A 166 14.98 -2.81 2.15
N ILE A 167 14.24 -1.75 1.94
CA ILE A 167 14.45 -0.77 0.87
C ILE A 167 14.50 0.61 1.52
N ARG A 168 15.61 1.31 1.37
CA ARG A 168 15.77 2.65 1.93
C ARG A 168 14.99 3.65 1.09
N THR A 169 14.23 4.53 1.76
CA THR A 169 13.54 5.64 1.12
C THR A 169 14.34 6.94 1.30
N ARG A 170 14.19 7.88 0.38
CA ARG A 170 14.57 9.29 0.63
C ARG A 170 13.52 9.95 1.51
N SER A 171 12.25 9.80 1.13
CA SER A 171 11.11 10.33 1.89
C SER A 171 9.94 9.37 1.76
N LEU A 172 9.15 9.29 2.81
CA LEU A 172 7.96 8.46 2.91
C LEU A 172 6.82 9.28 3.50
N ALA A 173 5.72 9.31 2.82
CA ALA A 173 4.45 9.81 3.32
C ALA A 173 3.37 8.77 3.05
N ASP A 174 2.22 8.86 3.71
CA ASP A 174 1.14 7.85 3.72
C ASP A 174 1.13 6.87 2.52
N ASP A 175 0.83 7.36 1.32
CA ASP A 175 0.69 6.59 0.07
C ASP A 175 1.62 7.08 -1.06
N VAL A 176 2.63 7.89 -0.72
CA VAL A 176 3.66 8.41 -1.64
C VAL A 176 5.05 8.08 -1.10
N VAL A 177 5.92 7.58 -1.95
CA VAL A 177 7.29 7.24 -1.55
C VAL A 177 8.31 7.76 -2.57
N TRP A 178 9.46 8.16 -2.05
CA TRP A 178 10.60 8.62 -2.86
C TRP A 178 11.80 7.73 -2.67
N PHE A 179 12.30 7.18 -3.78
CA PHE A 179 13.49 6.32 -3.81
C PHE A 179 14.58 6.87 -4.71
N ASP A 180 15.80 6.45 -4.43
CA ASP A 180 16.87 6.46 -5.43
C ASP A 180 16.78 5.23 -6.33
N PHE A 181 17.12 5.38 -7.60
CA PHE A 181 17.15 4.27 -8.58
C PHE A 181 17.94 3.06 -8.09
N ALA A 182 19.09 3.31 -7.45
CA ALA A 182 19.94 2.25 -6.93
C ALA A 182 19.24 1.34 -5.91
N GLU A 183 18.33 1.87 -5.12
CA GLU A 183 17.58 1.10 -4.12
C GLU A 183 16.56 0.16 -4.76
N LEU A 184 15.92 0.60 -5.86
CA LEU A 184 14.91 -0.20 -6.55
C LEU A 184 15.48 -1.10 -7.66
N CYS A 185 16.52 -0.64 -8.37
CA CYS A 185 17.01 -1.32 -9.56
C CYS A 185 18.47 -1.75 -9.47
N GLY A 186 19.26 -1.22 -8.52
CA GLY A 186 20.69 -1.53 -8.36
C GLY A 186 20.98 -2.85 -7.63
N GLY A 187 20.04 -3.33 -6.81
CA GLY A 187 20.20 -4.53 -5.97
C GLY A 187 19.36 -5.73 -6.44
N PRO A 188 19.35 -6.82 -5.67
CA PRO A 188 18.57 -8.03 -5.98
C PRO A 188 17.08 -7.81 -5.72
N ARG A 189 16.39 -7.16 -6.64
CA ARG A 189 14.95 -6.93 -6.64
C ARG A 189 14.27 -7.83 -7.66
N SER A 190 13.02 -8.16 -7.39
CA SER A 190 12.19 -8.99 -8.25
C SER A 190 10.89 -8.26 -8.59
N GLN A 191 10.20 -8.75 -9.60
CA GLN A 191 8.88 -8.28 -9.99
C GLN A 191 7.90 -8.24 -8.80
N ASN A 192 7.96 -9.23 -7.90
CA ASN A 192 7.09 -9.27 -6.72
C ASN A 192 7.31 -8.07 -5.77
N ASP A 193 8.52 -7.49 -5.73
CA ASP A 193 8.78 -6.31 -4.92
C ASP A 193 8.06 -5.09 -5.50
N TYR A 194 8.03 -4.96 -6.82
CA TYR A 194 7.33 -3.88 -7.52
C TYR A 194 5.80 -4.02 -7.42
N ILE A 195 5.30 -5.26 -7.47
CA ILE A 195 3.88 -5.56 -7.21
C ILE A 195 3.49 -5.12 -5.80
N GLU A 196 4.33 -5.42 -4.81
CA GLU A 196 4.07 -5.03 -3.42
C GLU A 196 4.11 -3.51 -3.25
N LEU A 197 5.12 -2.84 -3.80
CA LEU A 197 5.20 -1.38 -3.81
C LEU A 197 3.98 -0.74 -4.48
N ALA A 198 3.53 -1.30 -5.61
CA ALA A 198 2.36 -0.80 -6.33
C ALA A 198 1.03 -1.02 -5.58
N ARG A 199 0.99 -1.92 -4.60
CA ARG A 199 -0.15 -2.11 -3.69
C ARG A 199 -0.14 -1.13 -2.53
N GLU A 200 1.04 -0.64 -2.15
CA GLU A 200 1.19 0.24 -1.00
C GLU A 200 1.14 1.72 -1.37
N PHE A 201 1.63 2.06 -2.58
CA PHE A 201 1.83 3.44 -2.97
C PHE A 201 1.09 3.75 -4.27
N HIS A 202 0.32 4.84 -4.26
CA HIS A 202 -0.32 5.35 -5.47
C HIS A 202 0.64 6.19 -6.32
N ALA A 203 1.71 6.72 -5.71
CA ALA A 203 2.72 7.50 -6.40
C ALA A 203 4.13 7.18 -5.89
N VAL A 204 5.06 7.07 -6.83
CA VAL A 204 6.48 6.85 -6.57
C VAL A 204 7.28 7.95 -7.23
N VAL A 205 8.16 8.57 -6.47
CA VAL A 205 9.18 9.50 -6.96
C VAL A 205 10.50 8.74 -7.07
N LEU A 206 11.19 8.86 -8.20
CA LEU A 206 12.41 8.10 -8.49
C LEU A 206 13.54 9.03 -8.95
N SER A 207 14.58 9.16 -8.13
CA SER A 207 15.76 9.96 -8.48
C SER A 207 16.87 9.14 -9.09
N ALA A 208 17.77 9.84 -9.75
CA ALA A 208 19.06 9.35 -10.20
C ALA A 208 18.98 8.13 -11.13
N VAL A 209 18.00 8.13 -12.05
CA VAL A 209 17.92 7.10 -13.11
C VAL A 209 19.10 7.32 -14.08
N PRO A 210 20.07 6.40 -14.14
CA PRO A 210 21.25 6.57 -14.99
C PRO A 210 20.91 6.35 -16.47
N ALA A 211 21.82 6.72 -17.36
CA ALA A 211 21.75 6.24 -18.74
C ALA A 211 21.81 4.69 -18.74
N LEU A 212 20.75 4.07 -19.21
CA LEU A 212 20.63 2.61 -19.29
C LEU A 212 21.21 2.11 -20.62
N GLY A 213 22.01 1.06 -20.55
CA GLY A 213 22.71 0.49 -21.74
C GLY A 213 23.56 -0.72 -21.38
N ALA A 214 24.44 -1.14 -22.27
CA ALA A 214 25.22 -2.38 -22.23
C ALA A 214 26.08 -2.60 -20.96
N GLY A 215 26.24 -1.59 -20.09
CA GLY A 215 26.98 -1.73 -18.83
C GLY A 215 26.12 -2.00 -17.59
N ASN A 216 24.77 -1.93 -17.71
CA ASN A 216 23.82 -2.06 -16.61
C ASN A 216 22.53 -2.80 -16.99
N ASP A 217 22.64 -3.82 -17.85
CA ASP A 217 21.52 -4.59 -18.40
C ASP A 217 20.57 -5.14 -17.32
N ASP A 218 21.13 -5.62 -16.20
CA ASP A 218 20.31 -6.16 -15.11
C ASP A 218 19.47 -5.06 -14.41
N ALA A 219 20.03 -3.87 -14.24
CA ALA A 219 19.31 -2.73 -13.69
C ALA A 219 18.26 -2.22 -14.68
N ALA A 220 18.58 -2.19 -15.97
CA ALA A 220 17.66 -1.84 -17.03
C ALA A 220 16.46 -2.79 -17.08
N ARG A 221 16.68 -4.10 -17.00
CA ARG A 221 15.62 -5.11 -16.97
C ARG A 221 14.72 -4.95 -15.75
N ARG A 222 15.31 -4.68 -14.58
CA ARG A 222 14.52 -4.42 -13.37
C ARG A 222 13.71 -3.14 -13.49
N PHE A 223 14.26 -2.10 -14.11
CA PHE A 223 13.55 -0.85 -14.36
C PHE A 223 12.35 -1.04 -15.30
N ILE A 224 12.51 -1.83 -16.37
CA ILE A 224 11.40 -2.20 -17.27
C ILE A 224 10.31 -2.90 -16.47
N ASN A 225 10.65 -3.92 -15.68
CA ASN A 225 9.68 -4.62 -14.85
C ASN A 225 8.96 -3.69 -13.85
N LEU A 226 9.68 -2.73 -13.27
CA LEU A 226 9.11 -1.73 -12.37
C LEU A 226 8.08 -0.86 -13.08
N VAL A 227 8.44 -0.34 -14.27
CA VAL A 227 7.56 0.51 -15.07
C VAL A 227 6.31 -0.25 -15.50
N ASP A 228 6.47 -1.49 -15.96
CA ASP A 228 5.35 -2.35 -16.37
C ASP A 228 4.39 -2.60 -15.20
N GLU A 229 4.92 -2.97 -14.02
CA GLU A 229 4.08 -3.23 -12.84
C GLU A 229 3.36 -1.97 -12.33
N PHE A 230 4.04 -0.83 -12.39
CA PHE A 230 3.44 0.45 -12.00
C PHE A 230 2.38 0.91 -12.99
N TYR A 231 2.62 0.72 -14.29
CA TYR A 231 1.65 1.02 -15.34
C TYR A 231 0.38 0.18 -15.19
N ASP A 232 0.52 -1.13 -15.05
CA ASP A 232 -0.61 -2.06 -14.91
C ASP A 232 -1.47 -1.79 -13.67
N ARG A 233 -0.88 -1.17 -12.64
CA ARG A 233 -1.55 -0.86 -11.36
C ARG A 233 -1.87 0.62 -11.17
N ASN A 234 -1.70 1.43 -12.24
CA ASN A 234 -1.97 2.86 -12.22
C ASN A 234 -1.19 3.65 -11.15
N VAL A 235 0.00 3.18 -10.78
CA VAL A 235 0.92 3.92 -9.90
C VAL A 235 1.53 5.06 -10.68
N LYS A 236 1.52 6.25 -10.12
CA LYS A 236 2.12 7.43 -10.74
C LYS A 236 3.62 7.42 -10.51
N LEU A 237 4.40 7.55 -11.58
CA LEU A 237 5.85 7.59 -11.52
C LEU A 237 6.35 8.98 -11.94
N VAL A 238 6.98 9.68 -11.02
CA VAL A 238 7.71 10.94 -11.27
C VAL A 238 9.19 10.66 -11.17
N MET A 239 9.98 11.00 -12.19
CA MET A 239 11.39 10.62 -12.17
C MET A 239 12.33 11.69 -12.70
N ALA A 240 13.59 11.61 -12.23
CA ALA A 240 14.71 12.34 -12.82
C ALA A 240 15.75 11.37 -13.39
N ALA A 241 16.19 11.62 -14.63
CA ALA A 241 17.08 10.75 -15.39
C ALA A 241 18.23 11.52 -16.04
N ASP A 242 19.31 10.78 -16.37
CA ASP A 242 20.51 11.33 -17.02
C ASP A 242 20.27 11.67 -18.51
N ARG A 243 19.24 11.10 -19.13
CA ARG A 243 18.95 11.24 -20.55
C ARG A 243 17.53 11.72 -20.80
N GLN A 244 17.34 12.37 -21.93
CA GLN A 244 16.00 12.66 -22.46
C GLN A 244 15.30 11.35 -22.88
N LEU A 245 13.96 11.33 -22.76
CA LEU A 245 13.10 10.25 -23.27
C LEU A 245 13.17 10.15 -24.78
#